data_23af46579451694718e9e7e8fb4906fd
#
_entry.id   23af46579451694718e9e7e8fb4906fd
#
_cell.length_a   1.000
_cell.length_b   1.000
_cell.length_c   1.000
_cell.angle_alpha   90.00
_cell.angle_beta   90.00
_cell.angle_gamma   90.00
#
_symmetry.space_group_name_H-M   'P 1'
#
loop_
_entity.id
_entity.type
_entity.pdbx_description
1 polymer ?
#
loop_
_entity_poly.entity_id
_entity_poly.type
_entity_poly.pdbx_seq_one_letter_code
_entity_poly.pdbx_strand_id
1 'polypeptide(L)'
;NDHRSATPWGDTRPDYGRPEVRQYLRDNALMWIEKYHCDGLRLDATSYIRYEGGGLGEDTAIDEGNQMMREINQELQAKYPKGITIAEDLKGDEFITNGIAYGGVGYGAQWDMHFVHPVREVLQSVSDDGRDIQKIVDALEYTYSGNMFKRIIYTESHDEVANGKARVPEEIQPGDAESKFAKRRAVLGLVLTLTAPGIPMLFQGQEFLEDEYFQDTEALDWEKENRLSGIRELVSDLIKLRTGASGGANGLLGQHLEIIHFNPENQILAYKRGGSEEEQTLVILNFKNQAYEHYGIGIAEDKNWKLRINADWKGYDIDFSELEVTDLKIEKTETDGRPLTGSFNIPAYGALIYTAE
;
A
#
# COMPACT_ATOMS: atom_id res chain seq x y z
N ASN A 1 35.71 15.64 -14.83
CA ASN A 1 34.38 15.74 -14.13
C ASN A 1 33.36 16.04 -15.21
N ASP A 2 32.57 15.04 -15.56
CA ASP A 2 31.41 15.18 -16.44
C ASP A 2 30.25 15.74 -15.58
N HIS A 3 29.50 16.74 -16.12
CA HIS A 3 28.31 17.28 -15.45
C HIS A 3 27.27 16.19 -15.09
N ARG A 4 27.29 15.06 -15.80
CA ARG A 4 26.45 13.90 -15.53
C ARG A 4 26.77 13.15 -14.24
N SER A 5 27.93 13.44 -13.59
CA SER A 5 28.24 12.86 -12.27
C SER A 5 27.41 13.44 -11.13
N ALA A 6 26.84 14.64 -11.33
CA ALA A 6 26.12 15.37 -10.31
C ALA A 6 24.79 14.69 -9.94
N THR A 7 24.53 14.60 -8.64
CA THR A 7 23.27 14.18 -8.03
C THR A 7 22.96 15.09 -6.85
N PRO A 8 21.78 15.06 -6.25
CA PRO A 8 21.48 15.81 -5.02
C PRO A 8 22.44 15.47 -3.86
N TRP A 9 23.07 14.30 -3.90
CA TRP A 9 24.00 13.82 -2.87
C TRP A 9 25.49 14.08 -3.25
N GLY A 10 25.76 14.85 -4.28
CA GLY A 10 27.11 15.18 -4.76
C GLY A 10 27.46 14.53 -6.10
N ASP A 11 28.75 14.59 -6.47
CA ASP A 11 29.28 14.01 -7.71
C ASP A 11 29.49 12.49 -7.56
N THR A 12 28.41 11.74 -7.31
CA THR A 12 28.45 10.34 -6.89
C THR A 12 27.95 9.35 -7.93
N ARG A 13 27.37 9.83 -9.07
CA ARG A 13 26.83 8.93 -10.08
C ARG A 13 27.95 8.14 -10.77
N PRO A 14 27.88 6.81 -10.78
CA PRO A 14 28.82 5.98 -11.53
C PRO A 14 28.77 6.25 -13.03
N ASP A 15 29.89 6.03 -13.72
CA ASP A 15 29.93 6.10 -15.19
C ASP A 15 29.39 4.78 -15.78
N TYR A 16 28.08 4.73 -16.01
CA TYR A 16 27.40 3.55 -16.58
C TYR A 16 27.82 3.24 -18.02
N GLY A 17 28.49 4.17 -18.71
CA GLY A 17 29.08 3.94 -20.03
C GLY A 17 30.27 2.98 -20.01
N ARG A 18 30.90 2.78 -18.85
CA ARG A 18 32.04 1.88 -18.71
C ARG A 18 31.61 0.43 -18.49
N PRO A 19 32.05 -0.51 -19.32
CA PRO A 19 31.71 -1.93 -19.15
C PRO A 19 32.10 -2.49 -17.79
N GLU A 20 33.24 -2.06 -17.23
CA GLU A 20 33.75 -2.52 -15.93
C GLU A 20 32.84 -2.05 -14.78
N VAL A 21 32.28 -0.85 -14.86
CA VAL A 21 31.33 -0.33 -13.88
C VAL A 21 30.01 -1.13 -13.94
N ARG A 22 29.47 -1.35 -15.14
CA ARG A 22 28.27 -2.17 -15.29
C ARG A 22 28.50 -3.61 -14.81
N GLN A 23 29.67 -4.19 -15.10
CA GLN A 23 30.01 -5.53 -14.62
C GLN A 23 30.07 -5.58 -13.09
N TYR A 24 30.73 -4.60 -12.47
CA TYR A 24 30.79 -4.50 -11.01
C TYR A 24 29.40 -4.44 -10.36
N LEU A 25 28.50 -3.62 -10.92
CA LEU A 25 27.12 -3.48 -10.38
C LEU A 25 26.30 -4.77 -10.58
N ARG A 26 26.45 -5.46 -11.73
CA ARG A 26 25.80 -6.76 -11.95
C ARG A 26 26.33 -7.84 -11.00
N ASP A 27 27.63 -7.95 -10.87
CA ASP A 27 28.26 -8.90 -9.96
C ASP A 27 27.84 -8.65 -8.50
N ASN A 28 27.71 -7.38 -8.11
CA ASN A 28 27.20 -7.01 -6.80
C ASN A 28 25.73 -7.44 -6.62
N ALA A 29 24.86 -7.20 -7.60
CA ALA A 29 23.46 -7.63 -7.54
C ALA A 29 23.35 -9.17 -7.42
N LEU A 30 24.12 -9.90 -8.21
CA LEU A 30 24.16 -11.37 -8.15
C LEU A 30 24.71 -11.88 -6.83
N MET A 31 25.71 -11.20 -6.28
CA MET A 31 26.32 -11.59 -4.99
C MET A 31 25.28 -11.64 -3.86
N TRP A 32 24.38 -10.67 -3.78
CA TRP A 32 23.33 -10.65 -2.76
C TRP A 32 22.40 -11.86 -2.87
N ILE A 33 22.06 -12.26 -4.09
CA ILE A 33 21.20 -13.43 -4.32
C ILE A 33 22.01 -14.73 -4.10
N GLU A 34 23.22 -14.84 -4.67
CA GLU A 34 24.00 -16.09 -4.69
C GLU A 34 24.67 -16.42 -3.37
N LYS A 35 25.20 -15.38 -2.67
CA LYS A 35 26.01 -15.58 -1.46
C LYS A 35 25.21 -15.32 -0.20
N TYR A 36 24.29 -14.37 -0.22
CA TYR A 36 23.50 -13.95 0.94
C TYR A 36 22.06 -14.48 0.89
N HIS A 37 21.69 -15.19 -0.21
CA HIS A 37 20.39 -15.85 -0.37
C HIS A 37 19.19 -14.88 -0.23
N CYS A 38 19.36 -13.64 -0.72
CA CYS A 38 18.25 -12.72 -0.82
C CYS A 38 17.25 -13.20 -1.87
N ASP A 39 15.95 -13.06 -1.62
CA ASP A 39 14.88 -13.42 -2.55
C ASP A 39 14.63 -12.34 -3.62
N GLY A 40 15.19 -11.16 -3.45
CA GLY A 40 15.07 -10.05 -4.39
C GLY A 40 15.90 -8.85 -3.98
N LEU A 41 15.84 -7.81 -4.81
CA LEU A 41 16.57 -6.56 -4.61
C LEU A 41 15.67 -5.35 -4.84
N ARG A 42 15.77 -4.35 -4.00
CA ARG A 42 15.25 -3.01 -4.26
C ARG A 42 16.39 -2.11 -4.70
N LEU A 43 16.23 -1.47 -5.86
CA LEU A 43 17.19 -0.50 -6.36
C LEU A 43 16.71 0.90 -5.99
N ASP A 44 17.60 1.61 -5.31
CA ASP A 44 17.38 2.96 -4.80
C ASP A 44 17.45 4.00 -5.89
N ALA A 45 16.63 5.06 -5.81
CA ALA A 45 16.67 6.25 -6.63
C ALA A 45 16.86 5.98 -8.13
N THR A 46 16.14 5.01 -8.71
CA THR A 46 16.31 4.59 -10.11
C THR A 46 16.03 5.72 -11.09
N SER A 47 15.23 6.71 -10.73
CA SER A 47 15.02 7.92 -11.51
C SER A 47 16.32 8.70 -11.77
N TYR A 48 17.25 8.71 -10.80
CA TYR A 48 18.58 9.32 -10.96
C TYR A 48 19.58 8.43 -11.71
N ILE A 49 19.31 7.15 -11.86
CA ILE A 49 20.05 6.28 -12.77
C ILE A 49 19.63 6.55 -14.22
N ARG A 50 18.36 6.90 -14.45
CA ARG A 50 17.74 7.09 -15.76
C ARG A 50 17.92 8.49 -16.34
N TYR A 51 17.97 9.50 -15.47
CA TYR A 51 17.97 10.91 -15.84
C TYR A 51 19.01 11.69 -15.06
N GLU A 52 19.56 12.74 -15.66
CA GLU A 52 20.56 13.59 -15.02
C GLU A 52 20.02 14.28 -13.77
N GLY A 53 18.82 14.87 -13.84
CA GLY A 53 18.13 15.54 -12.73
C GLY A 53 17.05 14.69 -12.04
N GLY A 54 17.02 13.39 -12.26
CA GLY A 54 16.05 12.49 -11.64
C GLY A 54 14.66 12.51 -12.27
N GLY A 55 14.52 12.98 -13.50
CA GLY A 55 13.27 12.97 -14.26
C GLY A 55 12.29 14.09 -13.86
N LEU A 56 12.81 15.23 -13.42
CA LEU A 56 12.02 16.44 -13.13
C LEU A 56 12.06 17.38 -14.33
N GLY A 57 10.92 17.57 -15.01
CA GLY A 57 10.81 18.47 -16.15
C GLY A 57 11.48 17.96 -17.44
N GLU A 58 12.04 18.87 -18.25
CA GLU A 58 12.85 18.54 -19.42
C GLU A 58 14.25 18.10 -18.95
N ASP A 59 14.41 16.80 -18.71
CA ASP A 59 15.62 16.21 -18.17
C ASP A 59 16.28 15.27 -19.19
N THR A 60 17.62 15.25 -19.19
CA THR A 60 18.39 14.44 -20.12
C THR A 60 18.39 12.96 -19.67
N ALA A 61 17.97 12.09 -20.56
CA ALA A 61 18.02 10.65 -20.30
C ALA A 61 19.46 10.12 -20.28
N ILE A 62 19.72 9.17 -19.41
CA ILE A 62 20.98 8.43 -19.32
C ILE A 62 20.72 7.00 -19.84
N ASP A 63 20.91 6.82 -21.14
CA ASP A 63 20.62 5.54 -21.80
C ASP A 63 21.46 4.39 -21.26
N GLU A 64 22.71 4.66 -20.89
CA GLU A 64 23.62 3.68 -20.30
C GLU A 64 23.13 3.22 -18.89
N GLY A 65 22.46 4.10 -18.14
CA GLY A 65 21.81 3.76 -16.87
C GLY A 65 20.62 2.82 -17.09
N ASN A 66 19.76 3.12 -18.06
CA ASN A 66 18.67 2.24 -18.45
C ASN A 66 19.20 0.87 -18.94
N GLN A 67 20.28 0.86 -19.72
CA GLN A 67 20.91 -0.37 -20.19
C GLN A 67 21.44 -1.19 -19.01
N MET A 68 22.14 -0.59 -18.08
CA MET A 68 22.68 -1.26 -16.88
C MET A 68 21.57 -1.94 -16.08
N MET A 69 20.46 -1.24 -15.82
CA MET A 69 19.33 -1.81 -15.10
C MET A 69 18.67 -2.99 -15.84
N ARG A 70 18.52 -2.89 -17.17
CA ARG A 70 18.04 -4.00 -18.02
C ARG A 70 18.95 -5.22 -17.93
N GLU A 71 20.27 -5.01 -17.99
CA GLU A 71 21.26 -6.11 -17.87
C GLU A 71 21.14 -6.82 -16.53
N ILE A 72 20.99 -6.07 -15.42
CA ILE A 72 20.77 -6.64 -14.09
C ILE A 72 19.45 -7.46 -14.05
N ASN A 73 18.34 -6.87 -14.48
CA ASN A 73 17.04 -7.53 -14.46
C ASN A 73 17.01 -8.78 -15.35
N GLN A 74 17.60 -8.71 -16.53
CA GLN A 74 17.67 -9.84 -17.45
C GLN A 74 18.49 -11.01 -16.87
N GLU A 75 19.62 -10.71 -16.27
CA GLU A 75 20.49 -11.75 -15.69
C GLU A 75 19.86 -12.38 -14.44
N LEU A 76 19.26 -11.57 -13.56
CA LEU A 76 18.55 -12.07 -12.39
C LEU A 76 17.35 -12.94 -12.79
N GLN A 77 16.52 -12.51 -13.73
CA GLN A 77 15.39 -13.30 -14.21
C GLN A 77 15.82 -14.63 -14.86
N ALA A 78 16.94 -14.62 -15.60
CA ALA A 78 17.45 -15.84 -16.24
C ALA A 78 17.98 -16.85 -15.23
N LYS A 79 18.68 -16.41 -14.20
CA LYS A 79 19.30 -17.28 -13.19
C LYS A 79 18.35 -17.61 -12.02
N TYR A 80 17.51 -16.66 -11.64
CA TYR A 80 16.64 -16.73 -10.46
C TYR A 80 15.20 -16.30 -10.83
N PRO A 81 14.45 -17.10 -11.57
CA PRO A 81 13.13 -16.73 -12.09
C PRO A 81 12.06 -16.50 -11.00
N LYS A 82 12.33 -16.91 -9.77
CA LYS A 82 11.47 -16.63 -8.60
C LYS A 82 11.88 -15.36 -7.84
N GLY A 83 13.05 -14.80 -8.13
CA GLY A 83 13.53 -13.57 -7.52
C GLY A 83 12.78 -12.36 -8.07
N ILE A 84 12.62 -11.34 -7.23
CA ILE A 84 11.99 -10.08 -7.61
C ILE A 84 13.00 -8.92 -7.59
N THR A 85 12.92 -8.03 -8.59
CA THR A 85 13.57 -6.72 -8.54
C THR A 85 12.52 -5.63 -8.41
N ILE A 86 12.77 -4.68 -7.52
CA ILE A 86 11.86 -3.59 -7.19
C ILE A 86 12.59 -2.26 -7.44
N ALA A 87 11.96 -1.36 -8.17
CA ALA A 87 12.50 -0.02 -8.38
C ALA A 87 11.90 0.98 -7.37
N GLU A 88 12.75 1.82 -6.82
CA GLU A 88 12.27 3.08 -6.23
C GLU A 88 12.47 4.17 -7.29
N ASP A 89 11.41 4.46 -8.07
CA ASP A 89 11.45 5.46 -9.16
C ASP A 89 10.58 6.68 -8.85
N LEU A 90 9.40 6.48 -8.27
CA LEU A 90 8.44 7.50 -7.83
C LEU A 90 8.04 8.52 -8.93
N LYS A 91 8.08 8.10 -10.20
CA LYS A 91 7.63 8.91 -11.35
C LYS A 91 6.33 8.41 -11.97
N GLY A 92 5.83 7.26 -11.52
CA GLY A 92 4.63 6.64 -12.08
C GLY A 92 4.81 6.15 -13.52
N ASP A 93 6.05 5.84 -13.93
CA ASP A 93 6.37 5.45 -15.30
C ASP A 93 6.26 3.93 -15.48
N GLU A 94 5.31 3.50 -16.32
CA GLU A 94 5.11 2.09 -16.65
C GLU A 94 6.36 1.43 -17.31
N PHE A 95 7.20 2.23 -17.98
CA PHE A 95 8.42 1.77 -18.62
C PHE A 95 9.31 0.98 -17.67
N ILE A 96 9.33 1.32 -16.38
CA ILE A 96 10.13 0.66 -15.35
C ILE A 96 9.76 -0.82 -15.22
N THR A 97 8.47 -1.13 -15.18
CA THR A 97 7.96 -2.50 -14.98
C THR A 97 7.54 -3.20 -16.26
N ASN A 98 7.60 -2.53 -17.40
CA ASN A 98 7.38 -3.19 -18.69
C ASN A 98 8.52 -4.15 -19.00
N GLY A 99 8.16 -5.29 -19.61
CA GLY A 99 9.14 -6.33 -19.97
C GLY A 99 10.20 -5.80 -20.97
N ILE A 100 11.43 -6.29 -20.84
CA ILE A 100 12.56 -5.88 -21.69
C ILE A 100 12.25 -6.11 -23.18
N ALA A 101 11.55 -7.19 -23.50
CA ALA A 101 11.12 -7.49 -24.87
C ALA A 101 10.17 -6.43 -25.46
N TYR A 102 9.50 -5.66 -24.63
CA TYR A 102 8.62 -4.56 -25.01
C TYR A 102 9.26 -3.18 -24.82
N GLY A 103 10.58 -3.14 -24.68
CA GLY A 103 11.36 -1.91 -24.56
C GLY A 103 11.48 -1.36 -23.13
N GLY A 104 10.83 -1.98 -22.15
CA GLY A 104 10.89 -1.57 -20.74
C GLY A 104 12.21 -1.92 -20.04
N VAL A 105 12.30 -1.63 -18.75
CA VAL A 105 13.48 -1.95 -17.91
C VAL A 105 13.40 -3.33 -17.28
N GLY A 106 12.19 -3.89 -17.09
CA GLY A 106 11.98 -5.25 -16.67
C GLY A 106 11.96 -5.48 -15.16
N TYR A 107 11.74 -4.44 -14.34
CA TYR A 107 11.50 -4.63 -12.91
C TYR A 107 10.23 -5.42 -12.64
N GLY A 108 10.23 -6.25 -11.59
CA GLY A 108 9.04 -6.98 -11.16
C GLY A 108 7.96 -6.05 -10.61
N ALA A 109 8.36 -5.03 -9.84
CA ALA A 109 7.48 -4.01 -9.29
C ALA A 109 8.23 -2.69 -9.08
N GLN A 110 7.48 -1.63 -8.77
CA GLN A 110 8.02 -0.33 -8.35
C GLN A 110 7.23 0.23 -7.16
N TRP A 111 7.87 1.05 -6.35
CA TRP A 111 7.20 1.83 -5.32
C TRP A 111 6.18 2.76 -5.95
N ASP A 112 4.99 2.83 -5.35
CA ASP A 112 3.85 3.44 -6.02
C ASP A 112 3.44 4.77 -5.39
N MET A 113 3.83 5.85 -6.04
CA MET A 113 3.42 7.21 -5.67
C MET A 113 1.91 7.45 -5.80
N HIS A 114 1.21 6.72 -6.69
CA HIS A 114 -0.23 6.84 -6.89
C HIS A 114 -1.06 6.19 -5.77
N PHE A 115 -0.40 5.48 -4.85
CA PHE A 115 -1.03 4.98 -3.63
C PHE A 115 -0.61 5.80 -2.40
N VAL A 116 0.70 5.92 -2.14
CA VAL A 116 1.18 6.49 -0.87
C VAL A 116 0.71 7.93 -0.67
N HIS A 117 0.87 8.81 -1.64
CA HIS A 117 0.55 10.22 -1.45
C HIS A 117 -0.95 10.51 -1.35
N PRO A 118 -1.83 10.00 -2.26
CA PRO A 118 -3.27 10.22 -2.13
C PRO A 118 -3.87 9.62 -0.87
N VAL A 119 -3.42 8.42 -0.47
CA VAL A 119 -3.92 7.80 0.76
C VAL A 119 -3.52 8.60 1.98
N ARG A 120 -2.24 9.01 2.11
CA ARG A 120 -1.79 9.87 3.21
C ARG A 120 -2.56 11.19 3.27
N GLU A 121 -2.77 11.85 2.13
CA GLU A 121 -3.53 13.11 2.06
C GLU A 121 -4.95 12.94 2.62
N VAL A 122 -5.64 11.86 2.26
CA VAL A 122 -7.00 11.57 2.77
C VAL A 122 -6.96 11.27 4.27
N LEU A 123 -6.00 10.48 4.75
CA LEU A 123 -5.87 10.15 6.17
C LEU A 123 -5.54 11.38 7.04
N GLN A 124 -4.72 12.29 6.54
CA GLN A 124 -4.24 13.47 7.26
C GLN A 124 -5.23 14.64 7.22
N SER A 125 -6.19 14.63 6.28
CA SER A 125 -7.19 15.70 6.17
C SER A 125 -7.86 16.01 7.51
N VAL A 126 -7.77 17.27 7.96
CA VAL A 126 -8.27 17.71 9.27
C VAL A 126 -9.80 17.70 9.31
N SER A 127 -10.44 18.09 8.21
CA SER A 127 -11.90 18.18 8.11
C SER A 127 -12.48 16.99 7.39
N ASP A 128 -13.52 16.38 7.94
CA ASP A 128 -14.28 15.32 7.27
C ASP A 128 -14.93 15.83 5.98
N ASP A 129 -15.50 17.04 5.99
CA ASP A 129 -16.17 17.62 4.82
C ASP A 129 -15.20 18.00 3.71
N GLY A 130 -13.92 18.20 4.03
CA GLY A 130 -12.85 18.46 3.06
C GLY A 130 -12.10 17.22 2.60
N ARG A 131 -12.47 16.04 3.11
CA ARG A 131 -11.78 14.79 2.77
C ARG A 131 -12.29 14.25 1.43
N ASP A 132 -11.38 14.16 0.47
CA ASP A 132 -11.69 13.68 -0.89
C ASP A 132 -11.42 12.17 -1.02
N ILE A 133 -12.44 11.35 -0.71
CA ILE A 133 -12.30 9.88 -0.83
C ILE A 133 -12.28 9.38 -2.29
N GLN A 134 -12.50 10.23 -3.30
CA GLN A 134 -12.26 9.84 -4.70
C GLN A 134 -10.78 9.49 -4.91
N LYS A 135 -9.86 10.15 -4.22
CA LYS A 135 -8.42 9.83 -4.24
C LYS A 135 -8.13 8.39 -3.78
N ILE A 136 -8.94 7.84 -2.88
CA ILE A 136 -8.80 6.43 -2.47
C ILE A 136 -9.26 5.51 -3.61
N VAL A 137 -10.37 5.83 -4.27
CA VAL A 137 -10.84 5.05 -5.44
C VAL A 137 -9.79 5.06 -6.54
N ASP A 138 -9.27 6.24 -6.89
CA ASP A 138 -8.23 6.39 -7.92
C ASP A 138 -6.96 5.61 -7.55
N ALA A 139 -6.56 5.64 -6.27
CA ALA A 139 -5.42 4.88 -5.77
C ALA A 139 -5.66 3.36 -5.80
N LEU A 140 -6.87 2.90 -5.54
CA LEU A 140 -7.23 1.48 -5.60
C LEU A 140 -7.25 0.94 -7.04
N GLU A 141 -7.75 1.72 -8.00
CA GLU A 141 -7.93 1.33 -9.40
C GLU A 141 -6.67 1.50 -10.25
N TYR A 142 -5.70 2.28 -9.79
CA TYR A 142 -4.48 2.53 -10.55
C TYR A 142 -3.67 1.24 -10.81
N THR A 143 -3.11 1.13 -12.01
CA THR A 143 -2.28 -0.03 -12.39
C THR A 143 -1.11 0.41 -13.27
N TYR A 144 -0.02 -0.36 -13.25
CA TYR A 144 1.02 -0.26 -14.27
C TYR A 144 0.75 -1.33 -15.34
N SER A 145 0.41 -0.88 -16.56
CA SER A 145 0.13 -1.77 -17.72
C SER A 145 -0.92 -2.85 -17.41
N GLY A 146 -1.97 -2.49 -16.68
CA GLY A 146 -3.06 -3.40 -16.33
C GLY A 146 -2.71 -4.49 -15.31
N ASN A 147 -1.57 -4.37 -14.61
CA ASN A 147 -1.14 -5.35 -13.62
C ASN A 147 -0.94 -4.70 -12.25
N MET A 148 -1.81 -5.04 -11.29
CA MET A 148 -1.79 -4.54 -9.92
C MET A 148 -0.55 -5.00 -9.15
N PHE A 149 0.06 -6.15 -9.48
CA PHE A 149 1.26 -6.65 -8.78
C PHE A 149 2.57 -6.02 -9.24
N LYS A 150 2.51 -5.05 -10.15
CA LYS A 150 3.63 -4.18 -10.46
C LYS A 150 3.80 -3.00 -9.51
N ARG A 151 2.96 -2.92 -8.47
CA ARG A 151 2.90 -1.85 -7.48
C ARG A 151 3.31 -2.35 -6.10
N ILE A 152 4.26 -1.67 -5.45
CA ILE A 152 4.47 -1.77 -4.00
C ILE A 152 3.64 -0.66 -3.35
N ILE A 153 2.60 -1.04 -2.61
CA ILE A 153 1.66 -0.13 -1.96
C ILE A 153 1.95 -0.01 -0.47
N TYR A 154 1.95 1.22 0.04
CA TYR A 154 2.34 1.52 1.42
C TYR A 154 1.83 2.90 1.84
N THR A 155 1.82 3.17 3.13
CA THR A 155 1.54 4.51 3.69
C THR A 155 2.74 5.11 4.40
N GLU A 156 3.75 4.30 4.74
CA GLU A 156 5.01 4.73 5.36
C GLU A 156 6.22 4.04 4.72
N SER A 157 7.31 4.77 4.64
CA SER A 157 8.65 4.29 4.32
C SER A 157 9.68 5.15 5.07
N HIS A 158 10.95 4.74 5.07
CA HIS A 158 12.02 5.54 5.68
C HIS A 158 12.11 6.97 5.09
N ASP A 159 11.69 7.20 3.84
CA ASP A 159 11.66 8.53 3.23
C ASP A 159 10.36 9.31 3.54
N GLU A 160 9.21 8.60 3.65
CA GLU A 160 7.93 9.23 3.93
C GLU A 160 7.78 9.65 5.40
N VAL A 161 8.66 9.18 6.29
CA VAL A 161 8.61 9.49 7.72
C VAL A 161 9.93 10.08 8.24
N ALA A 162 10.74 10.63 7.34
CA ALA A 162 12.01 11.31 7.62
C ALA A 162 12.07 12.65 6.88
N ASN A 163 13.18 13.36 6.99
CA ASN A 163 13.45 14.59 6.23
C ASN A 163 12.39 15.69 6.42
N GLY A 164 11.87 15.84 7.64
CA GLY A 164 10.85 16.84 7.99
C GLY A 164 9.41 16.36 7.83
N LYS A 165 9.21 15.08 7.49
CA LYS A 165 7.91 14.42 7.50
C LYS A 165 7.78 13.55 8.76
N ALA A 166 6.56 13.27 9.19
CA ALA A 166 6.29 12.44 10.35
C ALA A 166 5.59 11.12 9.98
N ARG A 167 5.47 10.23 10.96
CA ARG A 167 4.64 9.03 10.88
C ARG A 167 3.17 9.40 10.69
N VAL A 168 2.38 8.53 10.09
CA VAL A 168 0.96 8.78 9.81
C VAL A 168 0.18 9.21 11.06
N PRO A 169 0.30 8.56 12.24
CA PRO A 169 -0.43 9.01 13.43
C PRO A 169 -0.09 10.43 13.85
N GLU A 170 1.19 10.80 13.83
CA GLU A 170 1.67 12.13 14.19
C GLU A 170 1.22 13.20 13.17
N GLU A 171 1.22 12.90 11.87
CA GLU A 171 0.70 13.83 10.86
C GLU A 171 -0.82 14.03 10.94
N ILE A 172 -1.55 13.00 11.38
CA ILE A 172 -3.00 13.09 11.62
C ILE A 172 -3.31 14.03 12.79
N GLN A 173 -2.58 13.90 13.88
CA GLN A 173 -2.77 14.74 15.08
C GLN A 173 -1.42 15.05 15.73
N PRO A 174 -0.76 16.12 15.29
CA PRO A 174 0.57 16.48 15.79
C PRO A 174 0.58 16.69 17.30
N GLY A 175 1.51 16.01 17.98
CA GLY A 175 1.67 16.05 19.44
C GLY A 175 0.67 15.21 20.23
N ASP A 176 -0.23 14.46 19.56
CA ASP A 176 -1.22 13.57 20.19
C ASP A 176 -1.52 12.36 19.30
N ALA A 177 -0.44 11.71 18.82
CA ALA A 177 -0.51 10.59 17.90
C ALA A 177 -1.21 9.33 18.47
N GLU A 178 -1.30 9.22 19.79
CA GLU A 178 -2.04 8.16 20.47
C GLU A 178 -3.52 8.51 20.72
N SER A 179 -4.01 9.66 20.23
CA SER A 179 -5.43 9.97 20.31
C SER A 179 -6.28 8.95 19.55
N LYS A 180 -7.53 8.78 19.99
CA LYS A 180 -8.49 7.89 19.30
C LYS A 180 -8.67 8.26 17.81
N PHE A 181 -8.51 9.53 17.44
CA PHE A 181 -8.66 10.00 16.06
C PHE A 181 -7.45 9.63 15.21
N ALA A 182 -6.24 9.80 15.76
CA ALA A 182 -5.00 9.42 15.08
C ALA A 182 -4.93 7.90 14.88
N LYS A 183 -5.17 7.12 15.96
CA LYS A 183 -5.18 5.65 15.90
C LYS A 183 -6.16 5.11 14.86
N ARG A 184 -7.42 5.55 14.91
CA ARG A 184 -8.46 5.06 13.98
C ARG A 184 -8.14 5.37 12.53
N ARG A 185 -7.73 6.60 12.21
CA ARG A 185 -7.39 6.97 10.83
C ARG A 185 -6.10 6.30 10.34
N ALA A 186 -5.10 6.13 11.20
CA ALA A 186 -3.90 5.36 10.85
C ALA A 186 -4.24 3.88 10.57
N VAL A 187 -5.15 3.29 11.34
CA VAL A 187 -5.68 1.93 11.10
C VAL A 187 -6.40 1.82 9.76
N LEU A 188 -7.15 2.84 9.31
CA LEU A 188 -7.71 2.84 7.94
C LEU A 188 -6.61 2.70 6.88
N GLY A 189 -5.46 3.37 7.08
CA GLY A 189 -4.30 3.24 6.19
C GLY A 189 -3.72 1.83 6.17
N LEU A 190 -3.63 1.17 7.33
CA LEU A 190 -3.20 -0.23 7.44
C LEU A 190 -4.16 -1.19 6.73
N VAL A 191 -5.48 -1.00 6.94
CA VAL A 191 -6.51 -1.80 6.26
C VAL A 191 -6.41 -1.61 4.75
N LEU A 192 -6.32 -0.37 4.25
CA LEU A 192 -6.13 -0.10 2.82
C LEU A 192 -4.88 -0.79 2.27
N THR A 193 -3.74 -0.63 2.93
CA THR A 193 -2.48 -1.25 2.48
C THR A 193 -2.59 -2.77 2.39
N LEU A 194 -3.26 -3.41 3.37
CA LEU A 194 -3.34 -4.87 3.44
C LEU A 194 -4.53 -5.48 2.68
N THR A 195 -5.48 -4.67 2.20
CA THR A 195 -6.64 -5.18 1.44
C THR A 195 -6.71 -4.69 -0.01
N ALA A 196 -6.05 -3.57 -0.35
CA ALA A 196 -5.96 -3.08 -1.73
C ALA A 196 -5.21 -4.07 -2.65
N PRO A 197 -5.49 -4.05 -3.97
CA PRO A 197 -4.68 -4.80 -4.92
C PRO A 197 -3.29 -4.16 -5.08
N GLY A 198 -2.24 -4.99 -5.02
CA GLY A 198 -0.84 -4.57 -5.03
C GLY A 198 0.00 -5.45 -4.11
N ILE A 199 1.28 -5.19 -4.02
CA ILE A 199 2.19 -5.86 -3.07
C ILE A 199 2.31 -4.95 -1.85
N PRO A 200 1.78 -5.32 -0.69
CA PRO A 200 1.81 -4.47 0.49
C PRO A 200 3.20 -4.39 1.11
N MET A 201 3.58 -3.19 1.55
CA MET A 201 4.77 -2.94 2.33
C MET A 201 4.39 -2.20 3.62
N LEU A 202 4.90 -2.65 4.75
CA LEU A 202 4.82 -1.98 6.04
C LEU A 202 6.20 -1.48 6.43
N PHE A 203 6.25 -0.28 7.00
CA PHE A 203 7.48 0.24 7.57
C PHE A 203 7.59 -0.19 9.04
N GLN A 204 8.81 -0.47 9.50
CA GLN A 204 9.07 -0.91 10.87
C GLN A 204 8.39 -0.01 11.92
N GLY A 205 7.70 -0.61 12.90
CA GLY A 205 6.94 0.10 13.93
C GLY A 205 5.53 0.52 13.52
N GLN A 206 5.18 0.48 12.22
CA GLN A 206 3.86 0.83 11.76
C GLN A 206 2.78 -0.12 12.33
N GLU A 207 3.15 -1.36 12.61
CA GLU A 207 2.28 -2.39 13.18
C GLU A 207 1.82 -2.13 14.62
N PHE A 208 2.46 -1.19 15.31
CA PHE A 208 2.04 -0.68 16.62
C PHE A 208 1.93 0.86 16.65
N LEU A 209 1.74 1.47 15.47
CA LEU A 209 1.54 2.90 15.29
C LEU A 209 2.68 3.75 15.89
N GLU A 210 3.93 3.37 15.63
CA GLU A 210 5.07 4.23 15.92
C GLU A 210 4.82 5.63 15.37
N ASP A 211 5.17 6.67 16.12
CA ASP A 211 4.87 8.07 15.79
C ASP A 211 6.09 8.99 15.77
N GLU A 212 7.24 8.49 16.26
CA GLU A 212 8.45 9.26 16.23
C GLU A 212 9.03 9.41 14.81
N TYR A 213 9.73 10.51 14.61
CA TYR A 213 10.49 10.77 13.41
C TYR A 213 11.57 9.70 13.21
N PHE A 214 11.65 9.12 12.01
CA PHE A 214 12.65 8.10 11.72
C PHE A 214 14.06 8.68 11.62
N GLN A 215 14.96 8.10 12.40
CA GLN A 215 16.40 8.33 12.35
C GLN A 215 17.13 6.98 12.47
N ASP A 216 18.18 6.80 11.68
CA ASP A 216 18.96 5.54 11.67
C ASP A 216 19.62 5.21 13.03
N THR A 217 19.80 6.21 13.88
CA THR A 217 20.49 6.11 15.17
C THR A 217 19.54 5.93 16.35
N GLU A 218 18.23 6.07 16.12
CA GLU A 218 17.22 5.97 17.17
C GLU A 218 16.49 4.62 17.08
N ALA A 219 16.31 3.99 18.22
CA ALA A 219 15.54 2.75 18.32
C ALA A 219 14.02 3.06 18.29
N LEU A 220 13.21 2.10 17.82
CA LEU A 220 11.76 2.18 17.99
C LEU A 220 11.36 2.18 19.46
N ASP A 221 10.23 2.85 19.80
CA ASP A 221 9.64 2.78 21.14
C ASP A 221 8.97 1.41 21.39
N TRP A 222 9.76 0.42 21.81
CA TRP A 222 9.25 -0.91 22.14
C TRP A 222 8.30 -0.94 23.35
N GLU A 223 8.27 0.11 24.19
CA GLU A 223 7.27 0.21 25.25
C GLU A 223 5.89 0.58 24.67
N LYS A 224 5.86 1.30 23.56
CA LYS A 224 4.64 1.60 22.81
C LYS A 224 4.02 0.32 22.25
N GLU A 225 4.82 -0.63 21.77
CA GLU A 225 4.34 -1.93 21.33
C GLU A 225 3.55 -2.64 22.44
N ASN A 226 4.00 -2.56 23.70
CA ASN A 226 3.27 -3.13 24.82
C ASN A 226 1.93 -2.42 25.08
N ARG A 227 1.88 -1.07 24.95
CA ARG A 227 0.65 -0.29 25.14
C ARG A 227 -0.36 -0.51 24.02
N LEU A 228 0.11 -0.67 22.79
CA LEU A 228 -0.69 -0.84 21.57
C LEU A 228 -0.63 -2.27 20.99
N SER A 229 -0.39 -3.26 21.84
CA SER A 229 -0.28 -4.67 21.44
C SER A 229 -1.53 -5.19 20.70
N GLY A 230 -2.72 -4.66 21.00
CA GLY A 230 -3.93 -5.01 20.26
C GLY A 230 -3.94 -4.48 18.82
N ILE A 231 -3.30 -3.34 18.54
CA ILE A 231 -3.11 -2.87 17.16
C ILE A 231 -2.19 -3.83 16.40
N ARG A 232 -1.11 -4.30 17.03
CA ARG A 232 -0.24 -5.33 16.45
C ARG A 232 -0.99 -6.64 16.19
N GLU A 233 -1.92 -7.02 17.08
CA GLU A 233 -2.81 -8.17 16.87
C GLU A 233 -3.71 -7.94 15.65
N LEU A 234 -4.34 -6.77 15.52
CA LEU A 234 -5.12 -6.39 14.34
C LEU A 234 -4.30 -6.52 13.05
N VAL A 235 -3.08 -6.00 13.03
CA VAL A 235 -2.19 -6.11 11.86
C VAL A 235 -1.84 -7.57 11.57
N SER A 236 -1.57 -8.39 12.60
CA SER A 236 -1.36 -9.82 12.44
C SER A 236 -2.58 -10.52 11.80
N ASP A 237 -3.78 -10.17 12.23
CA ASP A 237 -5.01 -10.74 11.67
C ASP A 237 -5.27 -10.28 10.22
N LEU A 238 -4.99 -9.02 9.91
CA LEU A 238 -5.01 -8.50 8.54
C LEU A 238 -4.00 -9.23 7.63
N ILE A 239 -2.78 -9.50 8.11
CA ILE A 239 -1.76 -10.25 7.37
C ILE A 239 -2.21 -11.70 7.14
N LYS A 240 -2.74 -12.38 8.17
CA LYS A 240 -3.29 -13.74 8.03
C LYS A 240 -4.40 -13.79 7.00
N LEU A 241 -5.29 -12.78 7.01
CA LEU A 241 -6.36 -12.66 6.03
C LEU A 241 -5.79 -12.42 4.63
N ARG A 242 -4.86 -11.48 4.48
CA ARG A 242 -4.19 -11.13 3.21
C ARG A 242 -3.44 -12.31 2.59
N THR A 243 -2.81 -13.14 3.39
CA THR A 243 -2.02 -14.30 2.94
C THR A 243 -2.84 -15.57 2.75
N GLY A 244 -4.15 -15.53 3.04
CA GLY A 244 -5.02 -16.68 3.01
C GLY A 244 -4.81 -17.66 4.18
N ALA A 245 -3.95 -17.34 5.13
CA ALA A 245 -3.64 -18.21 6.27
C ALA A 245 -4.85 -18.46 7.21
N SER A 246 -5.80 -17.52 7.23
CA SER A 246 -7.07 -17.67 8.01
C SER A 246 -8.14 -18.46 7.25
N GLY A 247 -7.94 -18.74 5.95
CA GLY A 247 -8.98 -19.28 5.07
C GLY A 247 -10.08 -18.25 4.72
N GLY A 248 -10.81 -18.48 3.63
CA GLY A 248 -12.01 -17.72 3.25
C GLY A 248 -11.77 -16.35 2.63
N ALA A 249 -10.52 -15.91 2.43
CA ALA A 249 -10.19 -14.59 1.90
C ALA A 249 -9.22 -14.62 0.70
N ASN A 250 -9.17 -15.72 -0.05
CA ASN A 250 -8.27 -15.86 -1.19
C ASN A 250 -8.50 -14.81 -2.29
N GLY A 251 -9.67 -14.15 -2.32
CA GLY A 251 -9.91 -13.00 -3.18
C GLY A 251 -8.93 -11.85 -2.98
N LEU A 252 -8.33 -11.71 -1.78
CA LEU A 252 -7.29 -10.72 -1.55
C LEU A 252 -5.96 -11.05 -2.25
N LEU A 253 -5.72 -12.31 -2.60
CA LEU A 253 -4.51 -12.76 -3.31
C LEU A 253 -4.52 -12.38 -4.80
N GLY A 254 -5.71 -12.19 -5.37
CA GLY A 254 -5.91 -11.85 -6.79
C GLY A 254 -5.75 -10.36 -7.08
N GLN A 255 -6.00 -10.01 -8.35
CA GLN A 255 -5.96 -8.62 -8.82
C GLN A 255 -7.36 -7.98 -8.94
N HIS A 256 -8.42 -8.80 -8.86
CA HIS A 256 -9.78 -8.31 -9.05
C HIS A 256 -10.16 -7.25 -8.01
N LEU A 257 -10.71 -6.17 -8.49
CA LEU A 257 -11.27 -5.07 -7.70
C LEU A 257 -12.58 -4.61 -8.33
N GLU A 258 -13.59 -4.42 -7.52
CA GLU A 258 -14.86 -3.80 -7.92
C GLU A 258 -15.28 -2.81 -6.84
N ILE A 259 -15.40 -1.54 -7.18
CA ILE A 259 -16.00 -0.53 -6.30
C ILE A 259 -17.52 -0.77 -6.32
N ILE A 260 -18.09 -1.15 -5.18
CA ILE A 260 -19.52 -1.49 -5.10
C ILE A 260 -20.36 -0.41 -4.45
N HIS A 261 -19.75 0.48 -3.68
CA HIS A 261 -20.43 1.64 -3.08
C HIS A 261 -19.45 2.79 -2.93
N PHE A 262 -19.86 3.98 -3.33
CA PHE A 262 -19.13 5.23 -3.17
C PHE A 262 -20.07 6.35 -2.77
N ASN A 263 -19.97 6.81 -1.54
CA ASN A 263 -20.79 7.89 -1.01
C ASN A 263 -19.91 8.98 -0.39
N PRO A 264 -19.55 10.02 -1.15
CA PRO A 264 -18.67 11.07 -0.65
C PRO A 264 -19.34 11.99 0.40
N GLU A 265 -20.67 12.05 0.48
CA GLU A 265 -21.39 12.81 1.50
C GLU A 265 -21.27 12.14 2.88
N ASN A 266 -21.49 10.84 2.92
CA ASN A 266 -21.32 10.03 4.13
C ASN A 266 -19.89 9.55 4.35
N GLN A 267 -18.98 9.80 3.39
CA GLN A 267 -17.58 9.35 3.44
C GLN A 267 -17.45 7.82 3.58
N ILE A 268 -18.35 7.08 2.91
CA ILE A 268 -18.37 5.61 2.91
C ILE A 268 -17.90 5.10 1.55
N LEU A 269 -16.94 4.21 1.58
CA LEU A 269 -16.44 3.46 0.42
C LEU A 269 -16.56 1.97 0.70
N ALA A 270 -17.10 1.21 -0.27
CA ALA A 270 -17.02 -0.25 -0.21
C ALA A 270 -16.51 -0.81 -1.53
N TYR A 271 -15.59 -1.78 -1.42
CA TYR A 271 -15.07 -2.49 -2.58
C TYR A 271 -14.99 -3.99 -2.33
N LYS A 272 -15.10 -4.72 -3.42
CA LYS A 272 -14.99 -6.18 -3.43
C LYS A 272 -13.67 -6.61 -4.06
N ARG A 273 -13.04 -7.63 -3.46
CA ARG A 273 -11.89 -8.35 -3.97
C ARG A 273 -12.30 -9.79 -4.26
N GLY A 274 -11.71 -10.38 -5.30
CA GLY A 274 -12.10 -11.70 -5.79
C GLY A 274 -13.22 -11.68 -6.82
N GLY A 275 -13.04 -12.44 -7.91
CA GLY A 275 -14.03 -12.60 -8.98
C GLY A 275 -15.16 -13.57 -8.58
N SER A 276 -16.06 -13.87 -9.54
CA SER A 276 -17.23 -14.74 -9.29
C SER A 276 -16.87 -16.20 -8.95
N GLU A 277 -15.71 -16.68 -9.41
CA GLU A 277 -15.21 -18.04 -9.17
C GLU A 277 -14.21 -18.10 -8.01
N GLU A 278 -13.89 -16.96 -7.39
CA GLU A 278 -12.94 -16.84 -6.28
C GLU A 278 -13.70 -16.63 -4.97
N GLU A 279 -13.05 -16.91 -3.86
CA GLU A 279 -13.53 -16.45 -2.55
C GLU A 279 -13.57 -14.93 -2.51
N GLN A 280 -14.75 -14.38 -2.30
CA GLN A 280 -14.96 -12.93 -2.34
C GLN A 280 -14.75 -12.30 -0.96
N THR A 281 -14.06 -11.18 -0.95
CA THR A 281 -13.85 -10.35 0.23
C THR A 281 -14.46 -8.97 -0.01
N LEU A 282 -15.32 -8.52 0.89
CA LEU A 282 -15.93 -7.20 0.90
C LEU A 282 -15.25 -6.36 1.97
N VAL A 283 -14.71 -5.21 1.57
CA VAL A 283 -14.10 -4.23 2.47
C VAL A 283 -14.95 -2.97 2.47
N ILE A 284 -15.33 -2.51 3.66
CA ILE A 284 -16.14 -1.30 3.85
C ILE A 284 -15.36 -0.34 4.75
N LEU A 285 -15.24 0.91 4.33
CA LEU A 285 -14.47 1.95 5.00
C LEU A 285 -15.33 3.16 5.28
N ASN A 286 -15.26 3.68 6.49
CA ASN A 286 -15.87 4.93 6.91
C ASN A 286 -14.77 5.95 7.21
N PHE A 287 -14.69 7.01 6.42
CA PHE A 287 -13.70 8.09 6.58
C PHE A 287 -14.24 9.29 7.37
N LYS A 288 -15.41 9.17 8.02
CA LYS A 288 -16.06 10.23 8.77
C LYS A 288 -16.07 9.95 10.27
N ASN A 289 -15.98 11.00 11.08
CA ASN A 289 -16.15 10.92 12.53
C ASN A 289 -17.65 10.79 12.91
N GLN A 290 -18.32 9.87 12.25
CA GLN A 290 -19.73 9.56 12.47
C GLN A 290 -19.93 8.06 12.31
N ALA A 291 -20.50 7.41 13.32
CA ALA A 291 -20.95 6.04 13.21
C ALA A 291 -22.29 5.99 12.47
N TYR A 292 -22.53 4.91 11.75
CA TYR A 292 -23.80 4.63 11.09
C TYR A 292 -24.34 3.29 11.56
N GLU A 293 -25.62 3.27 11.91
CA GLU A 293 -26.35 2.04 12.20
C GLU A 293 -27.28 1.71 11.03
N HIS A 294 -27.41 0.42 10.71
CA HIS A 294 -28.23 -0.08 9.63
C HIS A 294 -27.93 0.59 8.26
N TYR A 295 -26.66 0.88 7.99
CA TYR A 295 -26.26 1.43 6.71
C TYR A 295 -26.38 0.38 5.61
N GLY A 296 -27.01 0.73 4.48
CA GLY A 296 -27.27 -0.19 3.38
C GLY A 296 -26.39 0.07 2.17
N ILE A 297 -25.83 -0.98 1.58
CA ILE A 297 -25.15 -0.94 0.28
C ILE A 297 -25.70 -2.00 -0.66
N GLY A 298 -25.56 -1.76 -1.98
CA GLY A 298 -26.00 -2.71 -2.98
C GLY A 298 -25.13 -3.97 -3.05
N ILE A 299 -25.76 -5.16 -3.03
CA ILE A 299 -25.12 -6.47 -3.15
C ILE A 299 -25.71 -7.20 -4.37
N ALA A 300 -24.83 -7.80 -5.20
CA ALA A 300 -25.26 -8.48 -6.42
C ALA A 300 -25.72 -9.94 -6.17
N GLU A 301 -25.17 -10.62 -5.18
CA GLU A 301 -25.33 -12.04 -4.96
C GLU A 301 -25.82 -12.34 -3.53
N ASP A 302 -26.80 -13.23 -3.40
CA ASP A 302 -27.32 -13.69 -2.10
C ASP A 302 -26.35 -14.73 -1.50
N LYS A 303 -25.31 -14.23 -0.85
CA LYS A 303 -24.28 -15.03 -0.17
C LYS A 303 -24.31 -14.77 1.33
N ASN A 304 -23.77 -15.70 2.10
CA ASN A 304 -23.58 -15.53 3.53
C ASN A 304 -22.27 -14.77 3.77
N TRP A 305 -22.36 -13.48 4.07
CA TRP A 305 -21.21 -12.62 4.31
C TRP A 305 -20.84 -12.61 5.80
N LYS A 306 -19.74 -13.26 6.11
CA LYS A 306 -19.22 -13.38 7.47
C LYS A 306 -18.26 -12.25 7.81
N LEU A 307 -18.47 -11.60 8.94
CA LEU A 307 -17.53 -10.63 9.50
C LEU A 307 -16.23 -11.33 9.90
N ARG A 308 -15.12 -10.86 9.34
CA ARG A 308 -13.77 -11.35 9.68
C ARG A 308 -13.01 -10.37 10.56
N ILE A 309 -13.11 -9.08 10.24
CA ILE A 309 -12.44 -8.02 10.99
C ILE A 309 -13.39 -6.82 11.12
N ASN A 310 -13.55 -6.35 12.35
CA ASN A 310 -13.97 -5.00 12.67
C ASN A 310 -12.72 -4.27 13.19
N ALA A 311 -12.11 -3.42 12.36
CA ALA A 311 -10.83 -2.80 12.67
C ALA A 311 -10.92 -1.72 13.77
N ASP A 312 -12.13 -1.28 14.14
CA ASP A 312 -12.39 -0.39 15.28
C ASP A 312 -13.05 -1.14 16.44
N TRP A 313 -12.75 -2.42 16.61
CA TRP A 313 -13.26 -3.21 17.71
C TRP A 313 -12.51 -2.92 19.02
N LYS A 314 -13.25 -2.63 20.09
CA LYS A 314 -12.70 -2.34 21.43
C LYS A 314 -11.71 -3.40 21.95
N GLY A 315 -11.79 -4.63 21.46
CA GLY A 315 -10.82 -5.67 21.79
C GLY A 315 -9.40 -5.41 21.29
N TYR A 316 -9.23 -4.60 20.24
CA TYR A 316 -7.91 -4.21 19.74
C TYR A 316 -7.36 -2.95 20.44
N ASP A 317 -8.21 -2.02 20.83
CA ASP A 317 -7.79 -0.83 21.59
C ASP A 317 -8.94 -0.29 22.44
N ILE A 318 -8.63 0.17 23.66
CA ILE A 318 -9.64 0.64 24.61
C ILE A 318 -10.42 1.86 24.12
N ASP A 319 -9.82 2.68 23.23
CA ASP A 319 -10.45 3.86 22.64
C ASP A 319 -11.31 3.53 21.41
N PHE A 320 -11.33 2.26 20.97
CA PHE A 320 -12.13 1.83 19.84
C PHE A 320 -13.59 1.60 20.23
N SER A 321 -14.43 1.37 19.23
CA SER A 321 -15.88 1.37 19.39
C SER A 321 -16.41 0.14 20.12
N GLU A 322 -17.47 0.35 20.91
CA GLU A 322 -18.34 -0.70 21.44
C GLU A 322 -19.54 -1.00 20.52
N LEU A 323 -19.64 -0.30 19.37
CA LEU A 323 -20.74 -0.53 18.42
C LEU A 323 -20.76 -2.00 18.00
N GLU A 324 -21.90 -2.66 18.19
CA GLU A 324 -22.08 -4.03 17.77
C GLU A 324 -22.04 -4.14 16.23
N VAL A 325 -21.11 -4.91 15.73
CA VAL A 325 -20.97 -5.24 14.30
C VAL A 325 -21.12 -6.75 14.15
N THR A 326 -22.01 -7.16 13.26
CA THR A 326 -22.34 -8.58 13.01
C THR A 326 -22.10 -8.94 11.55
N ASP A 327 -22.35 -10.19 11.20
CA ASP A 327 -22.44 -10.63 9.80
C ASP A 327 -23.39 -9.73 8.99
N LEU A 328 -23.11 -9.59 7.70
CA LEU A 328 -23.90 -8.73 6.82
C LEU A 328 -25.32 -9.28 6.69
N LYS A 329 -26.30 -8.43 6.94
CA LYS A 329 -27.72 -8.81 6.78
C LYS A 329 -28.16 -8.50 5.34
N ILE A 330 -28.58 -9.54 4.62
CA ILE A 330 -29.04 -9.41 3.23
C ILE A 330 -30.56 -9.26 3.20
N GLU A 331 -31.02 -8.21 2.53
CA GLU A 331 -32.43 -7.91 2.29
C GLU A 331 -32.72 -7.91 0.78
N LYS A 332 -33.93 -8.38 0.39
CA LYS A 332 -34.37 -8.41 -1.02
C LYS A 332 -34.92 -7.05 -1.45
N THR A 333 -34.09 -6.04 -1.33
CA THR A 333 -34.40 -4.66 -1.67
C THR A 333 -33.29 -4.13 -2.60
N GLU A 334 -33.64 -3.44 -3.66
CA GLU A 334 -32.68 -2.85 -4.58
C GLU A 334 -31.99 -1.64 -3.94
N THR A 335 -30.65 -1.60 -4.01
CA THR A 335 -29.81 -0.48 -3.58
C THR A 335 -28.62 -0.36 -4.52
N ASP A 336 -28.18 0.86 -4.84
CA ASP A 336 -27.03 1.14 -5.73
C ASP A 336 -27.12 0.43 -7.09
N GLY A 337 -28.35 0.22 -7.63
CA GLY A 337 -28.59 -0.50 -8.87
C GLY A 337 -28.32 -2.01 -8.79
N ARG A 338 -28.20 -2.59 -7.58
CA ARG A 338 -28.06 -4.02 -7.33
C ARG A 338 -29.32 -4.60 -6.69
N PRO A 339 -29.63 -5.89 -6.94
CA PRO A 339 -30.91 -6.48 -6.54
C PRO A 339 -31.11 -6.69 -5.05
N LEU A 340 -30.04 -6.62 -4.26
CA LEU A 340 -30.05 -6.90 -2.83
C LEU A 340 -29.39 -5.74 -2.07
N THR A 341 -29.79 -5.56 -0.82
CA THR A 341 -29.18 -4.64 0.14
C THR A 341 -28.44 -5.43 1.20
N GLY A 342 -27.17 -5.12 1.39
CA GLY A 342 -26.40 -5.56 2.56
C GLY A 342 -26.43 -4.48 3.64
N SER A 343 -27.00 -4.79 4.81
CA SER A 343 -27.13 -3.85 5.92
C SER A 343 -26.14 -4.19 7.04
N PHE A 344 -25.49 -3.16 7.58
CA PHE A 344 -24.47 -3.27 8.63
C PHE A 344 -24.40 -2.02 9.50
N ASN A 345 -23.79 -2.17 10.68
CA ASN A 345 -23.37 -1.03 11.49
C ASN A 345 -21.87 -0.77 11.23
N ILE A 346 -21.46 0.49 11.12
CA ILE A 346 -20.05 0.85 10.95
C ILE A 346 -19.64 1.97 11.91
N PRO A 347 -18.55 1.79 12.70
CA PRO A 347 -18.03 2.80 13.59
C PRO A 347 -17.50 4.04 12.84
N ALA A 348 -17.36 5.14 13.57
CA ALA A 348 -16.65 6.33 13.11
C ALA A 348 -15.19 6.00 12.79
N TYR A 349 -14.70 6.40 11.61
CA TYR A 349 -13.36 6.01 11.11
C TYR A 349 -13.09 4.51 11.15
N GLY A 350 -14.14 3.70 11.02
CA GLY A 350 -14.07 2.24 11.09
C GLY A 350 -13.83 1.58 9.74
N ALA A 351 -13.32 0.36 9.78
CA ALA A 351 -13.23 -0.51 8.62
C ALA A 351 -13.75 -1.91 8.97
N LEU A 352 -14.53 -2.48 8.04
CA LEU A 352 -15.12 -3.82 8.17
C LEU A 352 -14.66 -4.69 7.01
N ILE A 353 -14.31 -5.94 7.31
CA ILE A 353 -13.94 -6.92 6.29
C ILE A 353 -14.82 -8.14 6.45
N TYR A 354 -15.53 -8.47 5.37
CA TYR A 354 -16.38 -9.64 5.27
C TYR A 354 -15.86 -10.59 4.20
N THR A 355 -16.12 -11.89 4.37
CA THR A 355 -15.89 -12.90 3.33
C THR A 355 -17.20 -13.63 3.02
N ALA A 356 -17.40 -13.97 1.74
CA ALA A 356 -18.53 -14.76 1.29
C ALA A 356 -18.27 -16.25 1.54
N GLU A 357 -19.28 -16.95 2.13
CA GLU A 357 -19.31 -18.39 2.34
C GLU A 357 -20.41 -19.06 1.52
#